data_b93b5f8b47aaa40361eeb2d0e3a759d4
#
_entry.id   b93b5f8b47aaa40361eeb2d0e3a759d4
#
_cell.length_a   1.000
_cell.length_b   1.000
_cell.length_c   1.000
_cell.angle_alpha   90.00
_cell.angle_beta   90.00
_cell.angle_gamma   90.00
#
_symmetry.space_group_name_H-M   'P 1'
#
loop_
_entity.id
_entity.type
_entity.pdbx_description
1 polymer ?
#
loop_
_entity_poly.entity_id
_entity_poly.type
_entity_poly.pdbx_seq_one_letter_code
_entity_poly.pdbx_strand_id
1 'polypeptide(L)'
;KDSYEIGETAMAIIPAAANGRALVSIENGSTVLKQEWIEVSSKGDTKYTFKVTEEMAPNVYLHISLLQPHAQTVNDLPIRMYGVVPVFVTNSQTILRPQIQMPEVLRPETNFNVTVSEKSGKPMTYTLAIVDDGLLDLTNFKTPDPWNDFYSREALGIRTWDMYDNVLGASAGSYGSLFSTGGDAVLKPADAKANRFKPVVKF
;
A
#
# COMPACT_ATOMS: atom_id res chain seq x y z
N LYS A 1 3.30 -12.48 2.80
CA LYS A 1 4.58 -12.17 2.15
C LYS A 1 4.88 -10.70 2.38
N ASP A 2 6.08 -10.37 2.81
CA ASP A 2 6.44 -8.99 3.21
C ASP A 2 6.61 -8.04 2.02
N SER A 3 7.04 -8.55 0.86
CA SER A 3 7.22 -7.78 -0.37
C SER A 3 7.10 -8.68 -1.59
N TYR A 4 6.67 -8.12 -2.70
CA TYR A 4 6.59 -8.79 -4.02
C TYR A 4 7.61 -8.19 -4.97
N GLU A 5 8.21 -9.03 -5.81
CA GLU A 5 9.00 -8.59 -6.96
C GLU A 5 8.11 -8.24 -8.15
N ILE A 6 8.59 -7.33 -9.00
CA ILE A 6 7.90 -7.03 -10.27
C ILE A 6 7.76 -8.31 -11.09
N GLY A 7 6.56 -8.53 -11.63
CA GLY A 7 6.19 -9.71 -12.39
C GLY A 7 5.62 -10.87 -11.58
N GLU A 8 5.71 -10.82 -10.25
CA GLU A 8 5.02 -11.80 -9.40
C GLU A 8 3.51 -11.56 -9.37
N THR A 9 2.79 -12.55 -8.86
CA THR A 9 1.34 -12.45 -8.65
C THR A 9 1.05 -12.30 -7.18
N ALA A 10 0.42 -11.19 -6.84
CA ALA A 10 -0.13 -10.95 -5.50
C ALA A 10 -1.54 -11.55 -5.40
N MET A 11 -1.92 -11.97 -4.21
CA MET A 11 -3.21 -12.58 -3.94
C MET A 11 -3.83 -11.99 -2.67
N ALA A 12 -5.09 -11.62 -2.74
CA ALA A 12 -5.92 -11.27 -1.60
C ALA A 12 -7.09 -12.25 -1.46
N ILE A 13 -7.54 -12.43 -0.23
CA ILE A 13 -8.67 -13.29 0.10
C ILE A 13 -9.84 -12.42 0.54
N ILE A 14 -10.97 -12.56 -0.16
CA ILE A 14 -12.20 -11.84 0.13
C ILE A 14 -13.19 -12.84 0.72
N PRO A 15 -13.74 -12.59 1.92
CA PRO A 15 -14.63 -13.52 2.57
C PRO A 15 -15.92 -13.73 1.77
N ALA A 16 -16.54 -14.88 1.99
CA ALA A 16 -17.81 -15.23 1.35
C ALA A 16 -18.91 -14.22 1.68
N ALA A 17 -19.69 -13.87 0.67
CA ALA A 17 -20.87 -13.02 0.83
C ALA A 17 -21.98 -13.47 -0.13
N ALA A 18 -23.14 -13.83 0.40
CA ALA A 18 -24.25 -14.27 -0.42
C ALA A 18 -24.71 -13.15 -1.37
N ASN A 19 -24.68 -13.41 -2.67
CA ASN A 19 -24.93 -12.43 -3.74
C ASN A 19 -24.08 -11.14 -3.62
N GLY A 20 -22.91 -11.24 -2.98
CA GLY A 20 -22.03 -10.12 -2.77
C GLY A 20 -21.25 -9.72 -4.02
N ARG A 21 -20.94 -8.44 -4.12
CA ARG A 21 -20.01 -7.88 -5.11
C ARG A 21 -18.93 -7.08 -4.40
N ALA A 22 -17.72 -7.21 -4.85
CA ALA A 22 -16.62 -6.41 -4.33
C ALA A 22 -16.10 -5.44 -5.39
N LEU A 23 -15.98 -4.17 -4.99
CA LEU A 23 -15.19 -3.21 -5.72
C LEU A 23 -13.75 -3.33 -5.25
N VAL A 24 -12.87 -3.70 -6.15
CA VAL A 24 -11.43 -3.81 -5.90
C VAL A 24 -10.73 -2.65 -6.58
N SER A 25 -9.91 -1.93 -5.83
CA SER A 25 -9.10 -0.82 -6.31
C SER A 25 -7.64 -1.03 -5.92
N ILE A 26 -6.73 -0.83 -6.86
CA ILE A 26 -5.28 -0.83 -6.64
C ILE A 26 -4.81 0.60 -6.81
N GLU A 27 -4.26 1.17 -5.75
CA GLU A 27 -3.97 2.59 -5.62
C GLU A 27 -2.51 2.79 -5.20
N ASN A 28 -1.80 3.71 -5.84
CA ASN A 28 -0.53 4.20 -5.32
C ASN A 28 -0.74 5.49 -4.51
N GLY A 29 0.32 6.20 -4.15
CA GLY A 29 0.24 7.43 -3.36
C GLY A 29 -0.61 8.55 -3.98
N SER A 30 -0.88 8.51 -5.28
CA SER A 30 -1.51 9.63 -6.01
C SER A 30 -2.63 9.24 -6.99
N THR A 31 -2.64 8.01 -7.49
CA THR A 31 -3.57 7.58 -8.56
C THR A 31 -4.16 6.21 -8.31
N VAL A 32 -5.33 5.97 -8.89
CA VAL A 32 -5.93 4.64 -8.99
C VAL A 32 -5.38 3.97 -10.25
N LEU A 33 -4.57 2.93 -10.07
CA LEU A 33 -3.96 2.18 -11.16
C LEU A 33 -4.94 1.21 -11.81
N LYS A 34 -5.80 0.60 -11.00
CA LYS A 34 -6.81 -0.35 -11.47
C LYS A 34 -8.03 -0.31 -10.56
N GLN A 35 -9.21 -0.40 -11.15
CA GLN A 35 -10.45 -0.55 -10.42
C GLN A 35 -11.39 -1.50 -11.17
N GLU A 36 -11.97 -2.46 -10.47
CA GLU A 36 -12.90 -3.40 -11.07
C GLU A 36 -13.91 -3.96 -10.07
N TRP A 37 -15.09 -4.33 -10.57
CA TRP A 37 -16.08 -5.07 -9.82
C TRP A 37 -15.91 -6.56 -10.04
N ILE A 38 -15.96 -7.32 -8.96
CA ILE A 38 -15.91 -8.78 -9.00
C ILE A 38 -17.11 -9.38 -8.26
N GLU A 39 -17.59 -10.51 -8.73
CA GLU A 39 -18.56 -11.32 -8.01
C GLU A 39 -17.86 -12.10 -6.90
N VAL A 40 -18.49 -12.14 -5.73
CA VAL A 40 -17.96 -12.83 -4.55
C VAL A 40 -18.73 -14.11 -4.31
N SER A 41 -18.02 -15.19 -4.00
CA SER A 41 -18.61 -16.49 -3.72
C SER A 41 -19.54 -16.44 -2.51
N SER A 42 -20.68 -17.11 -2.58
CA SER A 42 -21.56 -17.31 -1.44
C SER A 42 -21.13 -18.46 -0.51
N LYS A 43 -20.23 -19.33 -0.99
CA LYS A 43 -19.82 -20.56 -0.30
C LYS A 43 -18.29 -20.65 -0.22
N GLY A 44 -17.67 -19.82 0.58
CA GLY A 44 -16.22 -19.82 0.76
C GLY A 44 -15.54 -18.59 0.16
N ASP A 45 -14.30 -18.43 0.54
CA ASP A 45 -13.52 -17.25 0.21
C ASP A 45 -13.24 -17.11 -1.29
N THR A 46 -13.31 -15.88 -1.77
CA THR A 46 -12.95 -15.53 -3.15
C THR A 46 -11.50 -15.07 -3.20
N LYS A 47 -10.71 -15.71 -4.05
CA LYS A 47 -9.31 -15.31 -4.29
C LYS A 47 -9.27 -14.26 -5.38
N TYR A 48 -8.76 -13.09 -5.06
CA TYR A 48 -8.44 -12.06 -6.02
C TYR A 48 -6.94 -12.03 -6.28
N THR A 49 -6.54 -12.11 -7.54
CA THR A 49 -5.13 -12.11 -7.93
C THR A 49 -4.84 -11.01 -8.93
N PHE A 50 -3.67 -10.40 -8.82
CA PHE A 50 -3.20 -9.42 -9.79
C PHE A 50 -1.69 -9.53 -9.99
N LYS A 51 -1.24 -9.16 -11.17
CA LYS A 51 0.19 -9.14 -11.51
C LYS A 51 0.80 -7.85 -11.01
N VAL A 52 1.93 -7.95 -10.32
CA VAL A 52 2.68 -6.79 -9.82
C VAL A 52 3.46 -6.18 -10.98
N THR A 53 3.28 -4.87 -11.18
CA THR A 53 3.91 -4.09 -12.24
C THR A 53 4.90 -3.07 -11.70
N GLU A 54 5.71 -2.48 -12.57
CA GLU A 54 6.73 -1.51 -12.18
C GLU A 54 6.12 -0.24 -11.56
N GLU A 55 4.99 0.22 -12.06
CA GLU A 55 4.26 1.40 -11.55
C GLU A 55 3.70 1.22 -10.14
N MET A 56 3.72 -0.01 -9.62
CA MET A 56 3.29 -0.34 -8.26
C MET A 56 4.41 -0.18 -7.23
N ALA A 57 5.66 0.01 -7.65
CA ALA A 57 6.77 0.26 -6.73
C ALA A 57 6.75 1.72 -6.22
N PRO A 58 7.13 1.96 -4.97
CA PRO A 58 7.59 1.03 -3.93
C PRO A 58 6.47 0.28 -3.19
N ASN A 59 5.24 0.73 -3.29
CA ASN A 59 4.06 0.07 -2.73
C ASN A 59 2.77 0.57 -3.38
N VAL A 60 1.77 -0.28 -3.31
CA VAL A 60 0.38 0.08 -3.61
C VAL A 60 -0.51 -0.29 -2.43
N TYR A 61 -1.71 0.25 -2.45
CA TYR A 61 -2.77 -0.08 -1.52
C TYR A 61 -3.86 -0.84 -2.28
N LEU A 62 -4.17 -2.03 -1.81
CA LEU A 62 -5.32 -2.80 -2.27
C LEU A 62 -6.52 -2.41 -1.42
N HIS A 63 -7.46 -1.72 -2.03
CA HIS A 63 -8.71 -1.31 -1.40
C HIS A 63 -9.83 -2.22 -1.88
N ILE A 64 -10.54 -2.85 -0.97
CA ILE A 64 -11.65 -3.75 -1.26
C ILE A 64 -12.88 -3.28 -0.50
N SER A 65 -13.94 -2.97 -1.23
CA SER A 65 -15.27 -2.66 -0.69
C SER A 65 -16.24 -3.77 -1.09
N LEU A 66 -16.65 -4.58 -0.12
CA LEU A 66 -17.60 -5.68 -0.31
C LEU A 66 -19.01 -5.23 0.04
N LEU A 67 -19.91 -5.35 -0.91
CA LEU A 67 -21.32 -5.03 -0.78
C LEU A 67 -22.16 -6.31 -0.84
N GLN A 68 -23.11 -6.43 0.07
CA GLN A 68 -24.10 -7.49 0.06
C GLN A 68 -25.49 -6.87 -0.13
N PRO A 69 -26.32 -7.40 -1.04
CA PRO A 69 -27.65 -6.86 -1.29
C PRO A 69 -28.58 -6.99 -0.08
N HIS A 70 -29.52 -6.06 0.01
CA HIS A 70 -30.55 -6.00 1.06
C HIS A 70 -31.57 -7.15 1.05
N ALA A 71 -31.72 -7.84 -0.05
CA ALA A 71 -32.81 -8.84 -0.28
C ALA A 71 -32.62 -10.19 0.44
N GLN A 72 -31.95 -10.22 1.57
CA GLN A 72 -31.68 -11.45 2.31
C GLN A 72 -32.66 -11.57 3.47
N THR A 73 -33.43 -12.64 3.48
CA THR A 73 -34.56 -12.90 4.36
C THR A 73 -34.26 -13.09 5.85
N VAL A 74 -33.01 -13.17 6.26
CA VAL A 74 -32.60 -13.46 7.65
C VAL A 74 -32.04 -12.22 8.36
N ASN A 75 -31.41 -11.32 7.66
CA ASN A 75 -30.95 -10.03 8.17
C ASN A 75 -31.27 -8.95 7.15
N ASP A 76 -32.27 -8.16 7.44
CA ASP A 76 -32.78 -7.13 6.54
C ASP A 76 -31.86 -5.88 6.42
N LEU A 77 -30.62 -5.99 6.89
CA LEU A 77 -29.65 -4.92 6.83
C LEU A 77 -28.61 -5.19 5.72
N PRO A 78 -28.46 -4.26 4.78
CA PRO A 78 -27.39 -4.34 3.80
C PRO A 78 -26.04 -4.30 4.53
N ILE A 79 -25.18 -5.22 4.17
CA ILE A 79 -23.86 -5.36 4.78
C ILE A 79 -22.83 -4.76 3.82
N ARG A 80 -22.06 -3.83 4.33
CA ARG A 80 -20.88 -3.33 3.68
C ARG A 80 -19.67 -3.59 4.55
N MET A 81 -18.64 -4.15 3.95
CA MET A 81 -17.35 -4.37 4.57
C MET A 81 -16.28 -3.78 3.67
N TYR A 82 -15.27 -3.14 4.25
CA TYR A 82 -14.15 -2.69 3.47
C TYR A 82 -12.82 -2.92 4.20
N GLY A 83 -11.75 -3.06 3.41
CA GLY A 83 -10.41 -3.16 3.92
C GLY A 83 -9.43 -2.49 2.97
N VAL A 84 -8.37 -1.91 3.53
CA VAL A 84 -7.26 -1.34 2.77
C VAL A 84 -5.98 -1.95 3.29
N VAL A 85 -5.16 -2.44 2.36
CA VAL A 85 -3.95 -3.17 2.69
C VAL A 85 -2.78 -2.71 1.84
N PRO A 86 -1.65 -2.37 2.46
CA PRO A 86 -0.44 -2.08 1.74
C PRO A 86 0.15 -3.36 1.13
N VAL A 87 0.55 -3.28 -0.13
CA VAL A 87 1.30 -4.30 -0.85
C VAL A 87 2.64 -3.70 -1.24
N PHE A 88 3.72 -4.18 -0.63
CA PHE A 88 5.05 -3.69 -0.89
C PHE A 88 5.63 -4.33 -2.14
N VAL A 89 6.30 -3.52 -2.95
CA VAL A 89 6.85 -3.94 -4.25
C VAL A 89 8.32 -3.55 -4.33
N THR A 90 9.15 -4.50 -4.70
CA THR A 90 10.57 -4.28 -4.90
C THR A 90 10.92 -4.47 -6.38
N ASN A 91 11.69 -3.56 -6.92
CA ASN A 91 12.35 -3.75 -8.21
C ASN A 91 13.83 -4.02 -7.97
N SER A 92 14.21 -5.28 -7.92
CA SER A 92 15.60 -5.68 -7.69
C SER A 92 16.58 -5.13 -8.75
N GLN A 93 16.07 -4.73 -9.93
CA GLN A 93 16.92 -4.15 -10.97
C GLN A 93 17.38 -2.72 -10.67
N THR A 94 16.69 -2.02 -9.78
CA THR A 94 17.06 -0.66 -9.36
C THR A 94 18.11 -0.65 -8.25
N ILE A 95 18.34 -1.80 -7.61
CA ILE A 95 19.29 -1.92 -6.51
C ILE A 95 20.69 -2.10 -7.08
N LEU A 96 21.53 -1.10 -6.92
CA LEU A 96 22.95 -1.17 -7.24
C LEU A 96 23.74 -1.71 -6.04
N ARG A 97 24.74 -2.54 -6.33
CA ARG A 97 25.62 -3.13 -5.32
C ARG A 97 27.06 -2.79 -5.65
N PRO A 98 27.53 -1.56 -5.30
CA PRO A 98 28.87 -1.14 -5.55
C PRO A 98 29.89 -1.99 -4.77
N GLN A 99 30.97 -2.33 -5.43
CA GLN A 99 32.11 -3.01 -4.86
C GLN A 99 33.33 -2.08 -4.97
N ILE A 100 34.04 -1.93 -3.86
CA ILE A 100 35.24 -1.11 -3.79
C ILE A 100 36.42 -2.05 -3.58
N GLN A 101 37.42 -1.96 -4.43
CA GLN A 101 38.70 -2.65 -4.29
C GLN A 101 39.78 -1.61 -4.04
N MET A 102 40.44 -1.68 -2.90
CA MET A 102 41.52 -0.80 -2.50
C MET A 102 42.39 -1.55 -1.49
N PRO A 103 43.62 -1.05 -1.20
CA PRO A 103 44.47 -1.58 -0.14
C PRO A 103 43.73 -1.51 1.22
N GLU A 104 43.87 -2.55 2.05
CA GLU A 104 43.24 -2.64 3.35
C GLU A 104 43.74 -1.56 4.33
N VAL A 105 44.99 -1.14 4.19
CA VAL A 105 45.60 -0.07 4.98
C VAL A 105 46.17 0.98 4.05
N LEU A 106 45.75 2.21 4.21
CA LEU A 106 46.26 3.36 3.52
C LEU A 106 47.21 4.15 4.44
N ARG A 107 48.34 4.60 3.90
CA ARG A 107 49.26 5.47 4.62
C ARG A 107 49.23 6.86 4.01
N PRO A 108 49.41 7.92 4.83
CA PRO A 108 49.57 9.28 4.31
C PRO A 108 50.66 9.37 3.26
N GLU A 109 50.50 10.29 2.31
CA GLU A 109 51.50 10.61 1.26
C GLU A 109 51.88 9.43 0.35
N THR A 110 51.07 8.38 0.28
CA THR A 110 51.26 7.23 -0.62
C THR A 110 50.23 7.20 -1.74
N ASN A 111 50.68 6.89 -2.97
CA ASN A 111 49.81 6.68 -4.10
C ASN A 111 49.17 5.32 -3.98
N PHE A 112 47.84 5.24 -4.18
CA PHE A 112 47.09 3.99 -4.22
C PHE A 112 46.01 4.04 -5.30
N ASN A 113 45.55 2.86 -5.71
CA ASN A 113 44.49 2.75 -6.69
C ASN A 113 43.19 2.29 -5.98
N VAL A 114 42.11 2.95 -6.37
CA VAL A 114 40.74 2.53 -5.97
C VAL A 114 40.00 2.11 -7.22
N THR A 115 39.47 0.90 -7.21
CA THR A 115 38.62 0.41 -8.30
C THR A 115 37.20 0.29 -7.76
N VAL A 116 36.25 0.93 -8.47
CA VAL A 116 34.82 0.87 -8.13
C VAL A 116 34.10 0.17 -9.26
N SER A 117 33.33 -0.86 -8.94
CA SER A 117 32.55 -1.63 -9.90
C SER A 117 31.20 -2.00 -9.32
N GLU A 118 30.21 -2.25 -10.17
CA GLU A 118 28.92 -2.82 -9.76
C GLU A 118 29.00 -4.35 -9.83
N LYS A 119 28.46 -5.03 -8.82
CA LYS A 119 28.56 -6.51 -8.66
C LYS A 119 28.09 -7.29 -9.88
N SER A 120 27.06 -6.81 -10.60
CA SER A 120 26.54 -7.47 -11.81
C SER A 120 27.22 -7.03 -13.10
N GLY A 121 28.18 -6.10 -13.02
CA GLY A 121 28.88 -5.52 -14.19
C GLY A 121 28.06 -4.47 -14.94
N LYS A 122 26.93 -4.01 -14.41
CA LYS A 122 26.14 -2.93 -15.00
C LYS A 122 26.85 -1.58 -14.85
N PRO A 123 26.67 -0.66 -15.79
CA PRO A 123 27.13 0.71 -15.61
C PRO A 123 26.38 1.36 -14.44
N MET A 124 27.09 2.15 -13.64
CA MET A 124 26.51 2.91 -12.54
C MET A 124 27.13 4.31 -12.45
N THR A 125 26.35 5.23 -11.93
CA THR A 125 26.84 6.53 -11.49
C THR A 125 27.01 6.52 -9.99
N TYR A 126 28.12 6.99 -9.49
CA TYR A 126 28.40 6.97 -8.06
C TYR A 126 29.15 8.24 -7.62
N THR A 127 29.09 8.53 -6.34
CA THR A 127 29.97 9.49 -5.69
C THR A 127 30.96 8.74 -4.80
N LEU A 128 32.20 9.13 -4.81
CA LEU A 128 33.24 8.54 -3.97
C LEU A 128 33.73 9.59 -2.97
N ALA A 129 33.70 9.24 -1.69
CA ALA A 129 34.31 10.02 -0.62
C ALA A 129 35.41 9.19 0.03
N ILE A 130 36.59 9.81 0.24
CA ILE A 130 37.70 9.22 0.96
C ILE A 130 37.95 10.12 2.16
N VAL A 131 37.74 9.57 3.35
CA VAL A 131 37.80 10.33 4.60
C VAL A 131 38.65 9.58 5.60
N ASP A 132 39.29 10.34 6.49
CA ASP A 132 40.05 9.80 7.60
C ASP A 132 39.08 9.09 8.59
N ASP A 133 39.48 7.91 9.09
CA ASP A 133 38.67 7.09 9.98
C ASP A 133 38.34 7.82 11.29
N GLY A 134 39.29 8.54 11.85
CA GLY A 134 39.05 9.34 13.05
C GLY A 134 38.01 10.44 12.88
N LEU A 135 37.84 10.97 11.64
CA LEU A 135 36.79 11.93 11.36
C LEU A 135 35.38 11.28 11.33
N LEU A 136 35.31 10.04 10.88
CA LEU A 136 34.05 9.29 10.88
C LEU A 136 33.56 9.03 12.30
N ASP A 137 34.47 8.67 13.19
CA ASP A 137 34.14 8.45 14.62
C ASP A 137 33.64 9.73 15.30
N LEU A 138 34.28 10.85 15.01
CA LEU A 138 33.89 12.15 15.57
C LEU A 138 32.54 12.67 15.07
N THR A 139 32.21 12.40 13.83
CA THR A 139 31.00 12.94 13.18
C THR A 139 29.82 12.00 13.21
N ASN A 140 30.00 10.73 13.60
CA ASN A 140 29.00 9.67 13.46
C ASN A 140 28.41 9.59 12.05
N PHE A 141 29.22 9.90 11.03
CA PHE A 141 28.78 9.91 9.65
C PHE A 141 28.39 8.52 9.19
N LYS A 142 27.21 8.42 8.59
CA LYS A 142 26.71 7.19 7.96
C LYS A 142 26.71 7.34 6.46
N THR A 143 27.16 6.30 5.76
CA THR A 143 27.08 6.28 4.29
C THR A 143 25.62 6.50 3.88
N PRO A 144 25.33 7.49 3.02
CA PRO A 144 23.99 7.70 2.50
C PRO A 144 23.45 6.48 1.76
N ASP A 145 22.17 6.20 1.93
CA ASP A 145 21.47 5.16 1.20
C ASP A 145 20.39 5.79 0.30
N PRO A 146 20.75 6.32 -0.85
CA PRO A 146 19.82 7.01 -1.73
C PRO A 146 18.72 6.09 -2.26
N TRP A 147 18.95 4.78 -2.35
CA TRP A 147 17.92 3.86 -2.79
C TRP A 147 16.75 3.81 -1.80
N ASN A 148 17.02 3.71 -0.51
CA ASN A 148 15.97 3.72 0.52
C ASN A 148 15.23 5.05 0.59
N ASP A 149 15.89 6.17 0.25
CA ASP A 149 15.23 7.48 0.22
C ASP A 149 14.30 7.60 -1.00
N PHE A 150 14.76 7.22 -2.20
CA PHE A 150 13.97 7.30 -3.44
C PHE A 150 12.85 6.25 -3.53
N TYR A 151 13.05 5.09 -2.95
CA TYR A 151 12.07 4.00 -2.91
C TYR A 151 11.46 3.82 -1.51
N SER A 152 11.40 4.92 -0.76
CA SER A 152 10.69 4.94 0.51
C SER A 152 9.19 4.71 0.29
N ARG A 153 8.53 4.14 1.29
CA ARG A 153 7.10 3.84 1.24
C ARG A 153 6.27 5.10 1.09
N GLU A 154 5.37 5.11 0.13
CA GLU A 154 4.42 6.18 -0.08
C GLU A 154 3.18 5.97 0.78
N ALA A 155 2.66 7.05 1.36
CA ALA A 155 1.39 7.03 2.07
C ALA A 155 0.22 6.97 1.08
N LEU A 156 -0.92 6.39 1.53
CA LEU A 156 -2.16 6.45 0.76
C LEU A 156 -2.63 7.91 0.67
N GLY A 157 -2.53 8.49 -0.52
CA GLY A 157 -2.96 9.86 -0.79
C GLY A 157 -4.38 9.98 -1.32
N ILE A 158 -4.97 8.88 -1.76
CA ILE A 158 -6.33 8.84 -2.32
C ILE A 158 -7.35 8.92 -1.20
N ARG A 159 -8.31 9.81 -1.35
CA ARG A 159 -9.45 9.96 -0.44
C ARG A 159 -10.68 9.36 -1.08
N THR A 160 -11.31 8.42 -0.40
CA THR A 160 -12.58 7.84 -0.79
C THR A 160 -13.72 8.50 -0.03
N TRP A 161 -14.81 8.77 -0.74
CA TRP A 161 -16.05 9.29 -0.16
C TRP A 161 -17.12 8.22 -0.30
N ASP A 162 -17.89 8.03 0.74
CA ASP A 162 -18.90 7.02 0.80
C ASP A 162 -20.25 7.62 1.20
N MET A 163 -21.21 7.44 0.32
CA MET A 163 -22.60 7.89 0.51
C MET A 163 -23.56 6.75 0.81
N TYR A 164 -23.04 5.56 1.14
CA TYR A 164 -23.85 4.37 1.34
C TYR A 164 -24.94 4.54 2.43
N ASP A 165 -24.57 5.16 3.54
CA ASP A 165 -25.53 5.42 4.64
C ASP A 165 -26.66 6.36 4.20
N ASN A 166 -26.40 7.28 3.27
CA ASN A 166 -27.42 8.18 2.75
C ASN A 166 -28.41 7.46 1.82
N VAL A 167 -27.92 6.49 1.04
CA VAL A 167 -28.76 5.66 0.17
C VAL A 167 -29.62 4.72 0.99
N LEU A 168 -29.07 4.14 2.05
CA LEU A 168 -29.80 3.24 2.94
C LEU A 168 -30.90 3.91 3.75
N GLY A 169 -30.64 5.12 4.23
CA GLY A 169 -31.64 5.93 4.91
C GLY A 169 -32.90 6.14 4.05
N ALA A 170 -32.72 6.28 2.74
CA ALA A 170 -33.82 6.39 1.80
C ALA A 170 -34.58 5.08 1.59
N SER A 171 -33.92 3.91 1.65
CA SER A 171 -34.50 2.60 1.43
C SER A 171 -35.21 2.02 2.66
N ALA A 172 -34.81 2.45 3.86
CA ALA A 172 -35.37 1.94 5.12
C ALA A 172 -36.80 2.44 5.45
N GLY A 173 -37.44 3.15 4.53
CA GLY A 173 -38.88 3.47 4.62
C GLY A 173 -39.31 4.42 5.76
N SER A 174 -38.35 4.94 6.52
CA SER A 174 -38.64 5.92 7.55
C SER A 174 -38.38 7.34 7.01
N TYR A 175 -39.38 7.90 6.38
CA TYR A 175 -39.34 9.33 5.98
C TYR A 175 -39.04 10.26 7.16
N GLY A 176 -39.28 9.84 8.40
CA GLY A 176 -38.92 10.58 9.59
C GLY A 176 -37.44 10.73 9.85
N SER A 177 -36.61 9.75 9.47
CA SER A 177 -35.16 9.84 9.63
C SER A 177 -34.50 10.72 8.57
N LEU A 178 -35.08 10.80 7.36
CA LEU A 178 -34.64 11.73 6.32
C LEU A 178 -34.85 13.21 6.72
N PHE A 179 -35.92 13.47 7.45
CA PHE A 179 -36.23 14.85 7.91
C PHE A 179 -35.56 15.21 9.23
N SER A 180 -35.16 14.21 10.05
CA SER A 180 -34.43 14.47 11.30
C SER A 180 -32.94 14.78 11.10
N THR A 181 -32.41 14.50 9.91
CA THR A 181 -31.01 14.85 9.54
C THR A 181 -30.90 16.26 8.98
N GLY A 182 -32.01 16.95 8.85
CA GLY A 182 -32.08 18.35 8.45
C GLY A 182 -31.73 19.29 9.60
N GLY A 183 -30.49 19.72 9.65
CA GLY A 183 -29.99 20.87 10.41
C GLY A 183 -29.98 20.65 11.92
N ASP A 184 -28.87 20.50 12.50
CA ASP A 184 -28.42 20.59 13.89
C ASP A 184 -27.87 19.34 14.59
N ALA A 185 -27.87 18.19 13.98
CA ALA A 185 -26.96 17.15 14.45
C ALA A 185 -25.54 17.44 13.96
N VAL A 186 -24.88 18.40 14.58
CA VAL A 186 -23.43 18.47 14.56
C VAL A 186 -22.93 17.14 15.09
N LEU A 187 -22.52 16.24 14.18
CA LEU A 187 -21.85 14.99 14.53
C LEU A 187 -20.66 15.37 15.40
N LYS A 188 -20.80 15.15 16.71
CA LYS A 188 -19.69 15.40 17.62
C LYS A 188 -18.51 14.55 17.13
N PRO A 189 -17.28 15.10 17.16
CA PRO A 189 -16.08 14.36 16.72
C PRO A 189 -15.89 12.98 17.37
N ALA A 190 -16.52 12.77 18.54
CA ALA A 190 -16.55 11.48 19.24
C ALA A 190 -17.41 10.42 18.53
N ASP A 191 -18.47 10.81 17.82
CA ASP A 191 -19.36 9.88 17.11
C ASP A 191 -18.76 9.49 15.74
N ALA A 192 -17.87 10.31 15.19
CA ALA A 192 -17.11 9.97 13.98
C ALA A 192 -16.09 8.82 14.20
N LYS A 193 -15.80 8.46 15.46
CA LYS A 193 -14.95 7.31 15.80
C LYS A 193 -15.70 6.00 15.98
N ALA A 194 -17.01 5.98 15.88
CA ALA A 194 -17.74 4.73 15.81
C ALA A 194 -17.32 4.01 14.54
N ASN A 195 -16.48 2.98 14.69
CA ASN A 195 -15.99 2.13 13.61
C ASN A 195 -17.18 1.45 12.94
N ARG A 196 -17.82 2.14 11.99
CA ARG A 196 -18.91 1.60 11.15
C ARG A 196 -18.41 0.55 10.17
N PHE A 197 -17.10 0.31 10.15
CA PHE A 197 -16.44 -0.57 9.21
C PHE A 197 -15.68 -1.67 9.95
N LYS A 198 -15.96 -2.92 9.62
CA LYS A 198 -15.15 -4.05 10.06
C LYS A 198 -14.09 -4.33 8.98
N PRO A 199 -12.80 -4.33 9.31
CA PRO A 199 -11.78 -4.74 8.34
C PRO A 199 -12.01 -6.21 7.97
N VAL A 200 -12.03 -6.50 6.68
CA VAL A 200 -12.40 -7.79 6.13
C VAL A 200 -11.22 -8.58 5.61
N VAL A 201 -10.08 -7.91 5.42
CA VAL A 201 -8.93 -8.55 4.79
C VAL A 201 -8.00 -9.10 5.86
N LYS A 202 -7.91 -10.43 5.91
CA LYS A 202 -6.85 -11.16 6.64
C LYS A 202 -5.81 -11.64 5.63
N PHE A 203 -4.55 -11.44 5.97
CA PHE A 203 -3.38 -11.93 5.22
C PHE A 203 -2.82 -13.15 5.89
#